data_a78e5c23b609c981056ee63c1bacab15
#
_entry.id   a78e5c23b609c981056ee63c1bacab15
#
_cell.length_a   1.000
_cell.length_b   1.000
_cell.length_c   1.000
_cell.angle_alpha   90.00
_cell.angle_beta   90.00
_cell.angle_gamma   90.00
#
_symmetry.space_group_name_H-M   'P 1'
#
loop_
_entity.id
_entity.type
_entity.pdbx_description
1 polymer ?
#
loop_
_entity_poly.entity_id
_entity_poly.type
_entity_poly.pdbx_seq_one_letter_code
_entity_poly.pdbx_strand_id
1 'polypeptide(L)' 'TFLRGVIHRGEERTPAGRVGEAPSIGLALTLERLGFPLGRLKTGTPARLDGRTIDWSVCEEQPGDTPARPFSYMNTEI' A
#
# COMPACT_ATOMS: atom_id res chain seq x y z
N THR A 1 0.52 -11.73 0.74
CA THR A 1 -0.85 -12.27 0.58
C THR A 1 -1.78 -11.65 1.61
N PHE A 2 -2.89 -11.12 1.17
CA PHE A 2 -3.89 -10.54 2.05
C PHE A 2 -4.99 -11.58 2.33
N LEU A 3 -5.26 -11.81 3.61
CA LEU A 3 -6.22 -12.82 4.05
C LEU A 3 -7.66 -12.36 3.80
N ARG A 4 -8.02 -11.20 4.28
CA ARG A 4 -9.34 -10.57 4.08
C ARG A 4 -9.16 -9.08 3.82
N GLY A 5 -8.36 -8.76 2.81
CA GLY A 5 -8.11 -7.38 2.44
C GLY A 5 -9.36 -6.69 1.88
N VAL A 6 -9.45 -5.40 2.13
CA VAL A 6 -10.50 -4.55 1.56
C VAL A 6 -9.84 -3.31 0.98
N ILE A 7 -10.11 -3.04 -0.28
CA ILE A 7 -9.66 -1.82 -0.94
C ILE A 7 -10.74 -0.75 -0.78
N HIS A 8 -10.33 0.41 -0.32
CA HIS A 8 -11.19 1.59 -0.22
C HIS A 8 -10.89 2.51 -1.40
N ARG A 9 -11.93 2.85 -2.14
CA ARG A 9 -11.86 3.79 -3.26
C ARG A 9 -12.98 4.80 -3.11
N GLY A 10 -12.67 5.95 -2.52
CA GLY A 10 -13.70 6.85 -2.05
C GLY A 10 -14.54 6.15 -0.99
N GLU A 11 -15.83 6.08 -1.20
CA GLU A 11 -16.76 5.36 -0.33
C GLU A 11 -16.95 3.90 -0.70
N GLU A 12 -16.43 3.49 -1.87
CA GLU A 12 -16.53 2.10 -2.32
C GLU A 12 -15.56 1.22 -1.54
N ARG A 13 -16.03 0.03 -1.17
CA ARG A 13 -15.26 -0.99 -0.49
C ARG A 13 -15.30 -2.27 -1.31
N THR A 14 -14.15 -2.80 -1.65
CA THR A 14 -14.05 -4.01 -2.47
C THR A 14 -13.15 -5.02 -1.77
N PRO A 15 -13.66 -6.22 -1.42
CA PRO A 15 -12.80 -7.30 -0.94
C PRO A 15 -11.77 -7.67 -1.99
N ALA A 16 -10.50 -7.61 -1.63
CA ALA A 16 -9.41 -7.89 -2.55
C ALA A 16 -8.11 -8.20 -1.81
N GLY A 17 -7.19 -8.88 -2.48
CA GLY A 17 -5.81 -8.93 -2.06
C GLY A 17 -5.08 -7.68 -2.56
N ARG A 18 -5.00 -7.54 -3.87
CA ARG A 18 -4.52 -6.34 -4.56
C ARG A 18 -5.58 -5.94 -5.59
N VAL A 19 -5.40 -4.81 -6.23
CA VAL A 19 -6.33 -4.41 -7.30
C VAL A 19 -6.40 -5.52 -8.35
N GLY A 20 -7.60 -6.04 -8.59
CA GLY A 20 -7.83 -7.12 -9.54
C GLY A 20 -7.54 -8.53 -9.01
N GLU A 21 -7.09 -8.68 -7.77
CA GLU A 21 -6.80 -9.97 -7.16
C GLU A 21 -7.72 -10.26 -5.99
N ALA A 22 -8.19 -11.49 -5.89
CA ALA A 22 -9.03 -11.94 -4.79
C ALA A 22 -8.21 -12.05 -3.49
N PRO A 23 -8.82 -11.80 -2.31
CA PRO A 23 -8.19 -12.08 -1.03
C PRO A 23 -8.19 -13.59 -0.74
N SER A 24 -7.31 -14.02 0.17
CA SER A 24 -7.21 -15.42 0.58
C SER A 24 -8.14 -15.72 1.76
N ILE A 25 -9.43 -15.61 1.56
CA ILE A 25 -10.45 -15.78 2.61
C ILE A 25 -10.41 -17.18 3.20
N GLY A 26 -10.27 -18.20 2.36
CA GLY A 26 -10.20 -19.60 2.81
C GLY A 26 -9.03 -19.83 3.76
N LEU A 27 -7.87 -19.27 3.48
CA LEU A 27 -6.71 -19.34 4.38
C LEU A 27 -6.99 -18.62 5.69
N ALA A 28 -7.63 -17.45 5.67
CA ALA A 28 -8.00 -16.72 6.87
C ALA A 28 -8.92 -17.55 7.78
N LEU A 29 -9.93 -18.20 7.21
CA LEU A 29 -10.84 -19.06 7.95
C LEU A 29 -10.12 -20.28 8.54
N THR A 30 -9.17 -20.85 7.81
CA THR A 30 -8.34 -21.96 8.30
C THR A 30 -7.51 -21.54 9.51
N LEU A 31 -6.88 -20.39 9.46
CA LEU A 31 -6.08 -19.86 10.57
C LEU A 31 -6.94 -19.61 11.81
N GLU A 32 -8.13 -19.04 11.64
CA GLU A 32 -9.08 -18.85 12.75
C GLU A 32 -9.48 -20.18 13.38
N ARG A 33 -9.80 -21.18 12.56
CA ARG A 33 -10.17 -22.52 13.04
C ARG A 33 -9.05 -23.19 13.82
N LEU A 34 -7.79 -22.93 13.46
CA LEU A 34 -6.62 -23.45 14.17
C LEU A 34 -6.28 -22.66 15.43
N GLY A 35 -7.03 -21.63 15.77
CA GLY A 35 -6.85 -20.86 16.99
C GLY A 35 -5.86 -19.70 16.90
N PHE A 36 -5.38 -19.35 15.71
CA PHE A 36 -4.54 -18.17 15.56
C PHE A 36 -5.38 -16.89 15.67
N PRO A 37 -4.95 -15.93 16.51
CA PRO A 37 -5.62 -14.64 16.55
C PRO A 37 -5.35 -13.85 15.28
N LEU A 38 -6.40 -13.31 14.67
CA LEU A 38 -6.31 -12.45 13.50
C LEU A 38 -6.72 -11.03 13.88
N GLY A 39 -6.07 -10.07 13.27
CA GLY A 39 -6.39 -8.66 13.45
C GLY A 39 -6.43 -7.92 12.13
N ARG A 40 -6.85 -6.68 12.16
CA ARG A 40 -6.86 -5.84 10.98
C ARG A 40 -5.83 -4.73 11.11
N LEU A 41 -5.04 -4.58 10.06
CA LEU A 41 -4.06 -3.51 9.94
C LEU A 41 -4.37 -2.70 8.69
N LYS A 42 -4.04 -1.43 8.73
CA LYS A 42 -4.09 -0.56 7.56
C LYS A 42 -2.73 -0.57 6.88
N THR A 43 -2.72 -0.76 5.56
CA THR A 43 -1.47 -0.63 4.80
C THR A 43 -1.00 0.83 4.79
N GLY A 44 0.32 1.02 4.73
CA GLY A 44 0.92 2.35 4.73
C GLY A 44 0.93 3.05 3.38
N THR A 45 0.18 2.56 2.39
CA THR A 45 0.14 3.17 1.07
C THR A 45 -0.62 4.50 1.12
N PRO A 46 0.01 5.63 0.73
CA PRO A 46 -0.68 6.90 0.64
C PRO A 46 -1.71 6.90 -0.50
N ALA A 47 -2.65 7.83 -0.45
CA ALA A 47 -3.64 8.00 -1.50
C ALA A 47 -2.96 8.31 -2.84
N ARG A 48 -3.48 7.72 -3.91
CA ARG A 48 -3.05 8.03 -5.28
C ARG A 48 -3.91 9.16 -5.81
N LEU A 49 -3.26 10.20 -6.28
CA LEU A 49 -3.91 11.40 -6.80
C LEU A 49 -3.60 11.56 -8.29
N ASP A 50 -4.52 12.20 -9.00
CA ASP A 50 -4.26 12.58 -10.40
C ASP A 50 -3.47 13.90 -10.40
N GLY A 51 -2.19 13.84 -10.75
CA GLY A 51 -1.30 15.01 -10.76
C GLY A 51 -1.76 16.14 -11.66
N ARG A 52 -2.63 15.87 -12.65
CA ARG A 52 -3.18 16.89 -13.53
C ARG A 52 -4.22 17.78 -12.85
N THR A 53 -4.78 17.31 -11.73
CA THR A 53 -5.81 18.03 -10.97
C THR A 53 -5.26 18.75 -9.74
N ILE A 54 -3.96 18.65 -9.49
CA ILE A 54 -3.30 19.25 -8.33
C ILE A 54 -2.87 20.68 -8.69
N ASP A 55 -3.21 21.63 -7.82
CA ASP A 55 -2.67 22.98 -7.90
C ASP A 55 -1.26 23.03 -7.30
N TRP A 56 -0.27 22.82 -8.15
CA TRP A 56 1.14 22.78 -7.74
C TRP A 56 1.66 24.13 -7.24
N SER A 57 0.98 25.22 -7.60
CA SER A 57 1.42 26.57 -7.23
C SER A 57 1.35 26.84 -5.73
N VAL A 58 0.51 26.10 -4.99
CA VAL A 58 0.37 26.23 -3.54
C VAL A 58 1.22 25.23 -2.77
N CYS A 59 1.99 24.39 -3.47
CA CYS A 59 2.84 23.35 -2.87
C CYS A 59 4.28 23.83 -2.77
N GLU A 60 4.96 23.41 -1.71
CA GLU A 60 6.39 23.59 -1.56
C GLU A 60 7.13 22.39 -2.13
N GLU A 61 8.14 22.62 -2.96
CA GLU A 61 8.93 21.55 -3.55
C GLU A 61 9.91 20.98 -2.52
N GLN A 62 9.95 19.65 -2.43
CA GLN A 62 10.94 18.93 -1.62
C GLN A 62 11.74 18.01 -2.56
N PRO A 63 12.80 18.51 -3.19
CA PRO A 63 13.60 17.70 -4.12
C PRO A 63 14.35 16.58 -3.39
N GLY A 64 14.66 15.53 -4.11
CA GLY A 64 15.55 14.49 -3.62
C GLY A 64 17.01 14.95 -3.57
N ASP A 65 17.88 14.07 -3.09
CA ASP A 65 19.30 14.36 -2.99
C ASP A 65 19.95 14.54 -4.36
N THR A 66 20.88 15.49 -4.44
CA THR A 66 21.70 15.72 -5.63
C THR A 66 23.18 15.77 -5.23
N PRO A 67 24.02 14.78 -5.62
CA PRO A 67 23.65 13.58 -6.35
C PRO A 67 22.85 12.58 -5.51
N ALA A 68 22.03 11.75 -6.19
CA ALA A 68 21.30 10.69 -5.52
C ALA A 68 22.26 9.66 -4.89
N ARG A 69 21.89 9.17 -3.70
CA ARG A 69 22.73 8.21 -2.96
C ARG A 69 21.96 6.91 -2.74
N PRO A 70 22.60 5.74 -2.97
CA PRO A 70 21.97 4.46 -2.66
C PRO A 70 21.77 4.29 -1.15
N PHE A 71 20.71 3.61 -0.75
CA PHE A 71 20.51 3.23 0.65
C PHE A 71 21.47 2.13 1.10
N SER A 72 21.86 1.25 0.17
CA SER A 72 22.79 0.17 0.47
C SER A 72 24.23 0.64 0.39
N TYR A 73 25.04 0.33 1.39
CA TYR A 73 26.49 0.58 1.35
C TYR A 73 27.23 -0.31 0.36
N MET A 74 26.58 -1.34 -0.16
CA MET A 74 27.15 -2.25 -1.15
C MET A 74 27.02 -1.71 -2.58
N ASN A 75 26.14 -0.76 -2.80
CA ASN A 75 25.91 -0.15 -4.11
C ASN A 75 26.60 1.21 -4.18
N THR A 76 27.19 1.50 -5.32
CA THR A 76 27.86 2.78 -5.58
C THR A 76 27.07 3.67 -6.55
N GLU A 77 26.10 3.09 -7.25
CA GLU A 77 25.26 3.78 -8.24
C GLU A 77 23.78 3.42 -8.03
N ILE A 78 22.95 4.32 -8.51
CA ILE A 78 21.49 4.15 -8.53
C ILE A 78 21.03 3.93 -9.96
#